data_4b2cf1f4240d6f0c01cbf83b4c438071
#
_entry.id   4b2cf1f4240d6f0c01cbf83b4c438071
#
_cell.length_a   1.000
_cell.length_b   1.000
_cell.length_c   1.000
_cell.angle_alpha   90.00
_cell.angle_beta   90.00
_cell.angle_gamma   90.00
#
_symmetry.space_group_name_H-M   'P 1'
#
loop_
_entity.id
_entity.type
_entity.pdbx_description
1 polymer ?
#
loop_
_entity_poly.entity_id
_entity_poly.type
_entity_poly.pdbx_seq_one_letter_code
_entity_poly.pdbx_strand_id
1 'polypeptide(L)'
;IAALLAGRYLGWVWLDPVIGIVGAIVIARWAWSLMGATAGVLLDQTDEHVAAEIRELVEQPGDARITDLHVWRVGPDAHAAIVSVLGQATTDAERIRERLKPVHEVSHLTVEFRSA
;
A
#
# COMPACT_ATOMS: atom_id res chain seq x y z
N ILE A 1 -8.00 -32.44 -19.28
CA ILE A 1 -8.79 -33.30 -20.19
C ILE A 1 -8.36 -33.08 -21.63
N ALA A 2 -8.32 -31.83 -22.17
CA ALA A 2 -7.90 -31.54 -23.54
C ALA A 2 -6.48 -32.02 -23.86
N ALA A 3 -5.53 -31.84 -22.95
CA ALA A 3 -4.14 -32.30 -23.12
C ALA A 3 -4.02 -33.84 -23.18
N LEU A 4 -4.80 -34.56 -22.38
CA LEU A 4 -4.87 -36.02 -22.42
C LEU A 4 -5.47 -36.55 -23.71
N LEU A 5 -6.49 -35.87 -24.24
CA LEU A 5 -7.09 -36.20 -25.54
C LEU A 5 -6.12 -35.91 -26.69
N ALA A 6 -5.41 -34.79 -26.67
CA ALA A 6 -4.39 -34.45 -27.65
C ALA A 6 -3.20 -35.44 -27.62
N GLY A 7 -2.75 -35.85 -26.43
CA GLY A 7 -1.73 -36.88 -26.29
C GLY A 7 -2.14 -38.22 -26.89
N ARG A 8 -3.39 -38.61 -26.69
CA ARG A 8 -3.91 -39.91 -27.15
C ARG A 8 -4.16 -39.94 -28.67
N TYR A 9 -4.62 -38.84 -29.28
CA TYR A 9 -5.02 -38.80 -30.69
C TYR A 9 -3.99 -38.20 -31.62
N LEU A 10 -3.15 -37.25 -31.13
CA LEU A 10 -2.11 -36.57 -31.94
C LEU A 10 -0.67 -36.98 -31.61
N GLY A 11 -0.47 -37.87 -30.60
CA GLY A 11 0.88 -38.28 -30.18
C GLY A 11 1.71 -37.17 -29.49
N TRP A 12 1.08 -36.08 -29.03
CA TRP A 12 1.75 -34.94 -28.40
C TRP A 12 2.02 -35.20 -26.91
N VAL A 13 2.81 -36.23 -26.62
CA VAL A 13 3.14 -36.68 -25.26
C VAL A 13 3.89 -35.58 -24.47
N TRP A 14 4.58 -34.68 -25.17
CA TRP A 14 5.31 -33.55 -24.56
C TRP A 14 4.40 -32.42 -24.05
N LEU A 15 3.14 -32.40 -24.45
CA LEU A 15 2.21 -31.33 -24.05
C LEU A 15 1.90 -31.36 -22.55
N ASP A 16 1.83 -32.52 -21.97
CA ASP A 16 1.54 -32.72 -20.54
C ASP A 16 2.63 -32.11 -19.64
N PRO A 17 3.93 -32.41 -19.80
CA PRO A 17 4.98 -31.73 -19.05
C PRO A 17 5.05 -30.21 -19.33
N VAL A 18 4.75 -29.75 -20.53
CA VAL A 18 4.74 -28.31 -20.81
C VAL A 18 3.61 -27.60 -20.06
N ILE A 19 2.41 -28.16 -20.06
CA ILE A 19 1.27 -27.61 -19.29
C ILE A 19 1.59 -27.63 -17.79
N GLY A 20 2.24 -28.68 -17.29
CA GLY A 20 2.70 -28.76 -15.91
C GLY A 20 3.69 -27.64 -15.55
N ILE A 21 4.67 -27.38 -16.43
CA ILE A 21 5.66 -26.29 -16.24
C ILE A 21 4.96 -24.93 -16.27
N VAL A 22 4.08 -24.68 -17.23
CA VAL A 22 3.32 -23.42 -17.31
C VAL A 22 2.48 -23.21 -16.05
N GLY A 23 1.78 -24.25 -15.60
CA GLY A 23 1.01 -24.20 -14.34
C GLY A 23 1.90 -23.88 -13.13
N ALA A 24 3.06 -24.51 -13.04
CA ALA A 24 4.02 -24.26 -11.96
C ALA A 24 4.53 -22.80 -11.96
N ILE A 25 4.84 -22.24 -13.13
CA ILE A 25 5.27 -20.85 -13.26
C ILE A 25 4.16 -19.88 -12.82
N VAL A 26 2.93 -20.12 -13.22
CA VAL A 26 1.79 -19.29 -12.83
C VAL A 26 1.59 -19.31 -11.31
N ILE A 27 1.62 -20.50 -10.71
CA ILE A 27 1.47 -20.66 -9.25
C ILE A 27 2.64 -20.00 -8.51
N ALA A 28 3.88 -20.22 -8.94
CA ALA A 28 5.06 -19.61 -8.34
C ALA A 28 5.00 -18.09 -8.38
N ARG A 29 4.60 -17.52 -9.50
CA ARG A 29 4.46 -16.08 -9.67
C ARG A 29 3.37 -15.50 -8.76
N TRP A 30 2.25 -16.18 -8.64
CA TRP A 30 1.17 -15.77 -7.75
C TRP A 30 1.57 -15.87 -6.27
N ALA A 31 2.20 -16.97 -5.88
CA ALA A 31 2.73 -17.14 -4.53
C ALA A 31 3.76 -16.06 -4.17
N TRP A 32 4.64 -15.69 -5.10
CA TRP A 32 5.61 -14.61 -4.91
C TRP A 32 4.94 -13.25 -4.68
N SER A 33 3.92 -12.94 -5.48
CA SER A 33 3.13 -11.72 -5.31
C SER A 33 2.43 -11.65 -3.95
N LEU A 34 1.84 -12.76 -3.53
CA LEU A 34 1.15 -12.84 -2.23
C LEU A 34 2.13 -12.70 -1.05
N MET A 35 3.29 -13.35 -1.15
CA MET A 35 4.34 -13.19 -0.12
C MET A 35 4.84 -11.75 -0.03
N GLY A 36 5.03 -11.07 -1.16
CA GLY A 36 5.42 -9.66 -1.21
C GLY A 36 4.40 -8.74 -0.54
N ALA A 37 3.12 -8.93 -0.83
CA ALA A 37 2.03 -8.16 -0.22
C ALA A 37 1.96 -8.38 1.30
N THR A 38 2.11 -9.63 1.75
CA THR A 38 2.10 -9.95 3.19
C THR A 38 3.33 -9.40 3.90
N ALA A 39 4.50 -9.51 3.29
CA ALA A 39 5.74 -8.96 3.83
C ALA A 39 5.67 -7.43 3.97
N GLY A 40 5.07 -6.74 2.98
CA GLY A 40 4.86 -5.29 3.04
C GLY A 40 4.06 -4.85 4.26
N VAL A 41 3.01 -5.58 4.60
CA VAL A 41 2.20 -5.32 5.81
C VAL A 41 3.01 -5.59 7.09
N LEU A 42 3.74 -6.70 7.15
CA LEU A 42 4.52 -7.08 8.34
C LEU A 42 5.74 -6.17 8.59
N LEU A 43 6.23 -5.52 7.54
CA LEU A 43 7.38 -4.61 7.61
C LEU A 43 6.94 -3.14 7.73
N ASP A 44 5.67 -2.87 8.01
CA ASP A 44 5.09 -1.52 8.13
C ASP A 44 5.50 -0.61 6.95
N GLN A 45 5.46 -1.19 5.74
CA GLN A 45 5.86 -0.46 4.54
C GLN A 45 4.94 0.74 4.33
N THR A 46 5.55 1.91 4.12
CA THR A 46 4.83 3.16 3.85
C THR A 46 3.96 3.03 2.60
N ASP A 47 2.70 3.42 2.73
CA ASP A 47 1.82 3.59 1.57
C ASP A 47 2.06 4.97 0.95
N GLU A 48 2.81 4.99 -0.15
CA GLU A 48 3.22 6.24 -0.82
C GLU A 48 2.04 7.04 -1.37
N HIS A 49 0.93 6.38 -1.71
CA HIS A 49 -0.27 7.07 -2.20
C HIS A 49 -0.92 7.90 -1.10
N VAL A 50 -1.18 7.27 0.04
CA VAL A 50 -1.77 7.93 1.21
C VAL A 50 -0.80 8.98 1.78
N ALA A 51 0.51 8.70 1.79
CA ALA A 51 1.52 9.66 2.23
C ALA A 51 1.58 10.90 1.34
N ALA A 52 1.43 10.76 0.02
CA ALA A 52 1.39 11.88 -0.92
C ALA A 52 0.14 12.75 -0.71
N GLU A 53 -1.03 12.13 -0.51
CA GLU A 53 -2.28 12.84 -0.23
C GLU A 53 -2.20 13.64 1.08
N ILE A 54 -1.69 13.03 2.16
CA ILE A 54 -1.46 13.72 3.44
C ILE A 54 -0.54 14.92 3.25
N ARG A 55 0.55 14.75 2.49
CA ARG A 55 1.52 15.82 2.25
C ARG A 55 0.88 16.98 1.50
N GLU A 56 0.11 16.69 0.48
CA GLU A 56 -0.61 17.71 -0.30
C GLU A 56 -1.58 18.50 0.59
N LEU A 57 -2.44 17.83 1.35
CA LEU A 57 -3.45 18.47 2.20
C LEU A 57 -2.85 19.33 3.32
N VAL A 58 -1.70 18.94 3.86
CA VAL A 58 -1.04 19.70 4.94
C VAL A 58 -0.26 20.89 4.41
N GLU A 59 0.48 20.72 3.30
CA GLU A 59 1.45 21.71 2.82
C GLU A 59 0.86 22.70 1.79
N GLN A 60 -0.20 22.31 1.06
CA GLN A 60 -0.81 23.15 0.02
C GLN A 60 -1.22 24.55 0.50
N PRO A 61 -1.79 24.74 1.72
CA PRO A 61 -2.13 26.08 2.21
C PRO A 61 -0.91 26.97 2.49
N GLY A 62 0.29 26.42 2.62
CA GLY A 62 1.55 27.15 2.81
C GLY A 62 1.81 27.67 4.23
N ASP A 63 0.96 27.32 5.20
CA ASP A 63 1.05 27.72 6.61
C ASP A 63 1.65 26.64 7.52
N ALA A 64 1.91 25.47 6.96
CA ALA A 64 2.45 24.33 7.67
C ALA A 64 3.37 23.48 6.76
N ARG A 65 4.35 22.83 7.35
CA ARG A 65 5.29 21.92 6.69
C ARG A 65 5.42 20.64 7.46
N ILE A 66 5.40 19.52 6.77
CA ILE A 66 5.66 18.21 7.37
C ILE A 66 7.16 18.07 7.62
N THR A 67 7.53 17.72 8.84
CA THR A 67 8.91 17.43 9.26
C THR A 67 9.17 15.94 9.34
N ASP A 68 8.13 15.15 9.63
CA ASP A 68 8.18 13.69 9.68
C ASP A 68 6.82 13.11 9.35
N LEU A 69 6.79 12.03 8.56
CA LEU A 69 5.56 11.38 8.12
C LEU A 69 5.77 9.87 8.03
N HIS A 70 5.01 9.13 8.82
CA HIS A 70 4.92 7.69 8.76
C HIS A 70 3.48 7.28 8.49
N VAL A 71 3.29 6.44 7.47
CA VAL A 71 1.98 5.88 7.09
C VAL A 71 2.16 4.41 6.83
N TRP A 72 1.44 3.56 7.54
CA TRP A 72 1.51 2.11 7.35
C TRP A 72 0.14 1.46 7.47
N ARG A 73 0.00 0.30 6.85
CA ARG A 73 -1.25 -0.45 6.84
C ARG A 73 -1.43 -1.23 8.15
N VAL A 74 -2.57 -1.07 8.78
CA VAL A 74 -2.96 -1.79 10.02
C VAL A 74 -4.13 -2.76 9.79
N GLY A 75 -4.77 -2.70 8.61
CA GLY A 75 -5.88 -3.55 8.23
C GLY A 75 -6.11 -3.59 6.73
N PRO A 76 -7.10 -4.34 6.24
CA PRO A 76 -7.40 -4.44 4.80
C PRO A 76 -7.63 -3.07 4.13
N ASP A 77 -8.42 -2.21 4.80
CA ASP A 77 -8.77 -0.86 4.32
C ASP A 77 -8.48 0.19 5.39
N ALA A 78 -7.48 -0.03 6.24
CA ALA A 78 -7.16 0.83 7.37
C ALA A 78 -5.66 1.10 7.45
N HIS A 79 -5.31 2.38 7.54
CA HIS A 79 -3.94 2.86 7.75
C HIS A 79 -3.82 3.60 9.08
N ALA A 80 -2.65 3.53 9.68
CA ALA A 80 -2.24 4.42 10.74
C ALA A 80 -1.28 5.47 10.17
N ALA A 81 -1.36 6.69 10.68
CA ALA A 81 -0.49 7.78 10.28
C ALA A 81 0.03 8.54 11.51
N ILE A 82 1.32 8.84 11.51
CA ILE A 82 1.97 9.77 12.42
C ILE A 82 2.49 10.93 11.57
N VAL A 83 2.04 12.13 11.87
CA VAL A 83 2.36 13.35 11.11
C VAL A 83 2.94 14.37 12.06
N SER A 84 4.22 14.68 11.93
CA SER A 84 4.89 15.77 12.66
C SER A 84 4.94 17.00 11.78
N VAL A 85 4.40 18.10 12.27
CA VAL A 85 4.20 19.34 11.51
C VAL A 85 4.83 20.52 12.23
N LEU A 86 5.57 21.32 11.46
CA LEU A 86 6.02 22.65 11.85
C LEU A 86 5.10 23.68 11.18
N GLY A 87 4.37 24.47 11.96
CA GLY A 87 3.40 25.41 11.44
C GLY A 87 3.55 26.81 12.01
N GLN A 88 2.93 27.78 11.33
CA GLN A 88 2.87 29.17 11.78
C GLN A 88 1.92 29.30 12.99
N ALA A 89 2.03 30.40 13.73
CA ALA A 89 1.21 30.69 14.91
C ALA A 89 -0.31 30.75 14.64
N THR A 90 -0.72 30.80 13.37
CA THR A 90 -2.13 30.80 12.94
C THR A 90 -2.72 29.39 12.77
N THR A 91 -1.89 28.37 12.84
CA THR A 91 -2.25 26.95 12.65
C THR A 91 -1.99 26.19 13.94
N ASP A 92 -2.76 25.14 14.16
CA ASP A 92 -2.64 24.25 15.31
C ASP A 92 -2.91 22.78 14.91
N ALA A 93 -2.68 21.87 15.84
CA ALA A 93 -2.86 20.43 15.60
C ALA A 93 -4.31 20.08 15.20
N GLU A 94 -5.31 20.81 15.71
CA GLU A 94 -6.70 20.53 15.40
C GLU A 94 -7.05 20.92 13.96
N ARG A 95 -6.53 22.05 13.46
CA ARG A 95 -6.67 22.43 12.06
C ARG A 95 -6.01 21.43 11.12
N ILE A 96 -4.86 20.89 11.49
CA ILE A 96 -4.22 19.84 10.68
C ILE A 96 -5.09 18.56 10.67
N ARG A 97 -5.67 18.17 11.80
CA ARG A 97 -6.62 17.04 11.85
C ARG A 97 -7.84 17.25 10.96
N GLU A 98 -8.41 18.47 10.98
CA GLU A 98 -9.55 18.82 10.12
C GLU A 98 -9.20 18.69 8.63
N ARG A 99 -8.01 19.14 8.22
CA ARG A 99 -7.51 19.00 6.83
C ARG A 99 -7.36 17.55 6.40
N LEU A 100 -7.02 16.66 7.33
CA LEU A 100 -6.79 15.24 7.07
C LEU A 100 -8.04 14.37 7.16
N LYS A 101 -9.19 14.91 7.56
CA LYS A 101 -10.47 14.20 7.58
C LYS A 101 -10.91 13.59 6.23
N PRO A 102 -10.62 14.18 5.06
CA PRO A 102 -10.95 13.57 3.78
C PRO A 102 -10.17 12.29 3.47
N VAL A 103 -9.02 12.05 4.12
CA VAL A 103 -8.21 10.83 3.92
C VAL A 103 -8.87 9.66 4.66
N HIS A 104 -9.86 9.06 4.02
CA HIS A 104 -10.72 8.05 4.64
C HIS A 104 -10.00 6.74 4.98
N GLU A 105 -8.87 6.47 4.33
CA GLU A 105 -8.03 5.30 4.56
C GLU A 105 -7.32 5.36 5.92
N VAL A 106 -7.13 6.55 6.49
CA VAL A 106 -6.47 6.73 7.79
C VAL A 106 -7.48 6.58 8.92
N SER A 107 -7.48 5.42 9.56
CA SER A 107 -8.34 5.10 10.71
C SER A 107 -7.73 5.51 12.05
N HIS A 108 -6.40 5.67 12.11
CA HIS A 108 -5.67 6.09 13.31
C HIS A 108 -4.66 7.18 12.96
N LEU A 109 -4.92 8.40 13.43
CA LEU A 109 -4.10 9.59 13.13
C LEU A 109 -3.52 10.20 14.40
N THR A 110 -2.19 10.30 14.43
CA THR A 110 -1.45 11.08 15.43
C THR A 110 -0.84 12.31 14.77
N VAL A 111 -1.15 13.48 15.29
CA VAL A 111 -0.58 14.76 14.82
C VAL A 111 0.26 15.36 15.95
N GLU A 112 1.55 15.51 15.70
CA GLU A 112 2.46 16.30 16.52
C GLU A 112 2.65 17.66 15.86
N PHE A 113 2.33 18.73 16.57
CA PHE A 113 2.45 20.08 16.07
C PHE A 113 3.48 20.88 16.86
N ARG A 114 4.37 21.56 16.13
CA ARG A 114 5.32 22.52 16.70
C ARG A 114 5.14 23.88 16.03
N SER A 115 5.07 24.93 16.82
CA SER A 115 5.10 26.29 16.29
C SER A 115 6.49 26.68 15.82
N ALA A 116 6.58 27.29 14.65
CA ALA A 116 7.83 27.84 14.12
C ALA A 116 8.25 29.11 14.88
#